data_172985fd05bccd583afdd9050011b219
#
_entry.id   172985fd05bccd583afdd9050011b219
#
_cell.length_a   1.000
_cell.length_b   1.000
_cell.length_c   1.000
_cell.angle_alpha   90.00
_cell.angle_beta   90.00
_cell.angle_gamma   90.00
#
_symmetry.space_group_name_H-M   'P 1'
#
loop_
_entity.id
_entity.type
_entity.pdbx_description
1 polymer ?
#
loop_
_entity_poly.entity_id
_entity_poly.type
_entity_poly.pdbx_seq_one_letter_code
_entity_poly.pdbx_strand_id
1 'polypeptide(L)'
;MHLNELDNGENIKYQIKIKNNLFEFDGRVLGSNKSGLLLSPVSVNGRVFRFDNTDTSLSIIYGYENELPIIWENVTCQTITFDTRKIYRVSETSEGVQYNRRGAFRLNIMVNCVVKMCNDTKIEVAKLRDVSKTGFSVILDKDISDTINTGIRVMFTDDSEDINISGMVVRKASYSNGRVLYGCRLMHTGNNFDSYMSNKQREMIEYLQKGR
;
A
#
# COMPACT_ATOMS: atom_id res chain seq x y z
N MET A 1 2.81 20.23 -4.31
CA MET A 1 1.34 20.11 -4.24
C MET A 1 0.88 20.63 -2.88
N HIS A 2 -0.07 21.55 -2.88
CA HIS A 2 -0.68 22.06 -1.66
C HIS A 2 -1.88 21.23 -1.26
N LEU A 3 -2.19 21.16 0.03
CA LEU A 3 -3.30 20.36 0.56
C LEU A 3 -4.67 20.86 0.06
N ASN A 4 -4.81 22.15 -0.21
CA ASN A 4 -6.03 22.77 -0.73
C ASN A 4 -6.28 22.54 -2.23
N GLU A 5 -5.34 21.91 -2.94
CA GLU A 5 -5.50 21.49 -4.34
C GLU A 5 -6.27 20.17 -4.46
N LEU A 6 -6.56 19.50 -3.34
CA LEU A 6 -7.38 18.28 -3.33
C LEU A 6 -8.85 18.59 -3.62
N ASP A 7 -9.42 17.83 -4.54
CA ASP A 7 -10.81 17.99 -4.96
C ASP A 7 -11.81 17.36 -3.98
N ASN A 8 -13.03 17.92 -3.99
CA ASN A 8 -14.13 17.36 -3.21
C ASN A 8 -14.45 15.93 -3.65
N GLY A 9 -14.57 15.03 -2.67
CA GLY A 9 -14.90 13.63 -2.89
C GLY A 9 -13.68 12.72 -3.01
N GLU A 10 -12.46 13.24 -3.06
CA GLU A 10 -11.25 12.43 -3.09
C GLU A 10 -11.03 11.65 -1.80
N ASN A 11 -10.48 10.44 -1.96
CA ASN A 11 -10.15 9.59 -0.83
C ASN A 11 -8.73 9.89 -0.36
N ILE A 12 -8.58 9.99 0.94
CA ILE A 12 -7.30 10.19 1.62
C ILE A 12 -7.11 9.15 2.71
N LYS A 13 -5.88 9.08 3.23
CA LYS A 13 -5.60 8.36 4.48
C LYS A 13 -5.11 9.33 5.54
N TYR A 14 -5.65 9.16 6.72
CA TYR A 14 -5.09 9.73 7.93
C TYR A 14 -4.02 8.82 8.47
N GLN A 15 -2.87 9.36 8.79
CA GLN A 15 -1.84 8.69 9.56
C GLN A 15 -1.70 9.43 10.89
N ILE A 16 -2.22 8.80 11.95
CA ILE A 16 -2.28 9.37 13.30
C ILE A 16 -1.20 8.70 14.13
N LYS A 17 -0.25 9.47 14.60
CA LYS A 17 0.76 9.01 15.55
C LYS A 17 0.36 9.41 16.96
N ILE A 18 0.26 8.44 17.85
CA ILE A 18 -0.01 8.64 19.27
C ILE A 18 1.16 8.02 20.04
N LYS A 19 2.01 8.86 20.64
CA LYS A 19 3.29 8.43 21.22
C LYS A 19 4.13 7.68 20.17
N ASN A 20 4.37 6.37 20.39
CA ASN A 20 5.15 5.51 19.49
C ASN A 20 4.28 4.64 18.55
N ASN A 21 2.97 4.74 18.64
CA ASN A 21 2.06 3.95 17.82
C ASN A 21 1.55 4.76 16.64
N LEU A 22 1.47 4.10 15.48
CA LEU A 22 0.98 4.66 14.23
C LEU A 22 -0.31 3.97 13.82
N PHE A 23 -1.35 4.75 13.55
CA PHE A 23 -2.65 4.28 13.13
C PHE A 23 -3.02 4.89 11.80
N GLU A 24 -3.59 4.10 10.89
CA GLU A 24 -4.10 4.57 9.60
C GLU A 24 -5.62 4.43 9.54
N PHE A 25 -6.28 5.47 9.03
CA PHE A 25 -7.74 5.48 8.80
C PHE A 25 -8.02 6.04 7.41
N ASP A 26 -9.07 5.56 6.79
CA ASP A 26 -9.56 6.13 5.54
C ASP A 26 -10.37 7.40 5.82
N GLY A 27 -10.25 8.37 4.94
CA GLY A 27 -10.96 9.63 4.99
C GLY A 27 -11.34 10.12 3.61
N ARG A 28 -12.13 11.19 3.59
CA ARG A 28 -12.61 11.80 2.35
C ARG A 28 -12.58 13.31 2.43
N VAL A 29 -12.21 13.94 1.33
CA VAL A 29 -12.29 15.39 1.16
C VAL A 29 -13.76 15.79 1.01
N LEU A 30 -14.20 16.76 1.82
CA LEU A 30 -15.54 17.31 1.82
C LEU A 30 -15.61 18.70 1.13
N GLY A 31 -14.46 19.29 0.85
CA GLY A 31 -14.29 20.57 0.22
C GLY A 31 -13.13 21.35 0.78
N SER A 32 -12.90 22.53 0.25
CA SER A 32 -11.87 23.45 0.75
C SER A 32 -12.44 24.86 0.92
N ASN A 33 -11.84 25.63 1.81
CA ASN A 33 -12.12 27.03 1.98
C ASN A 33 -10.82 27.82 2.27
N LYS A 34 -10.93 29.14 2.42
CA LYS A 34 -9.77 30.01 2.72
C LYS A 34 -9.02 29.63 4.00
N SER A 35 -9.65 28.86 4.90
CA SER A 35 -9.10 28.48 6.21
C SER A 35 -8.55 27.05 6.24
N GLY A 36 -8.59 26.31 5.13
CA GLY A 36 -8.06 24.96 5.03
C GLY A 36 -8.98 23.98 4.33
N LEU A 37 -8.55 22.72 4.29
CA LEU A 37 -9.27 21.59 3.73
C LEU A 37 -10.28 21.05 4.74
N LEU A 38 -11.48 20.73 4.27
CA LEU A 38 -12.55 20.12 5.08
C LEU A 38 -12.56 18.62 4.82
N LEU A 39 -12.48 17.83 5.87
CA LEU A 39 -12.35 16.37 5.78
C LEU A 39 -13.39 15.66 6.63
N SER A 40 -13.75 14.44 6.21
CA SER A 40 -14.59 13.54 7.01
C SER A 40 -13.90 13.19 8.33
N PRO A 41 -14.60 13.11 9.47
CA PRO A 41 -13.98 12.81 10.73
C PRO A 41 -13.66 11.31 10.87
N VAL A 42 -12.59 11.00 11.58
CA VAL A 42 -12.30 9.65 12.07
C VAL A 42 -13.16 9.38 13.31
N SER A 43 -13.87 8.25 13.30
CA SER A 43 -14.67 7.83 14.45
C SER A 43 -14.13 6.52 15.03
N VAL A 44 -13.91 6.52 16.34
CA VAL A 44 -13.48 5.34 17.10
C VAL A 44 -14.53 5.07 18.17
N ASN A 45 -15.10 3.88 18.17
CA ASN A 45 -16.18 3.49 19.08
C ASN A 45 -17.36 4.49 19.12
N GLY A 46 -17.77 5.00 17.94
CA GLY A 46 -18.87 5.95 17.79
C GLY A 46 -18.56 7.39 18.24
N ARG A 47 -17.33 7.68 18.63
CA ARG A 47 -16.89 9.04 19.00
C ARG A 47 -15.90 9.59 18.00
N VAL A 48 -16.06 10.87 17.61
CA VAL A 48 -15.12 11.57 16.75
C VAL A 48 -13.81 11.74 17.50
N PHE A 49 -12.72 11.29 16.88
CA PHE A 49 -11.37 11.47 17.40
C PHE A 49 -11.01 12.97 17.41
N ARG A 50 -10.36 13.45 18.48
CA ARG A 50 -9.93 14.83 18.61
C ARG A 50 -8.42 14.92 18.72
N PHE A 51 -7.85 15.96 18.10
CA PHE A 51 -6.41 16.23 18.09
C PHE A 51 -6.02 17.27 19.15
N ASP A 52 -6.62 17.17 20.33
CA ASP A 52 -6.44 18.14 21.43
C ASP A 52 -5.19 17.84 22.29
N ASN A 53 -4.51 16.72 22.03
CA ASN A 53 -3.38 16.25 22.83
C ASN A 53 -2.03 16.52 22.13
N THR A 54 -1.07 17.04 22.86
CA THR A 54 0.30 17.34 22.39
C THR A 54 1.09 16.10 21.95
N ASP A 55 0.72 14.91 22.44
CA ASP A 55 1.36 13.64 22.09
C ASP A 55 0.81 13.03 20.78
N THR A 56 -0.07 13.76 20.09
CA THR A 56 -0.73 13.28 18.87
C THR A 56 -0.32 14.14 17.68
N SER A 57 0.19 13.52 16.62
CA SER A 57 0.39 14.18 15.34
C SER A 57 -0.43 13.54 14.24
N LEU A 58 -0.85 14.36 13.27
CA LEU A 58 -1.63 13.95 12.12
C LEU A 58 -0.84 14.21 10.85
N SER A 59 -0.80 13.22 9.97
CA SER A 59 -0.36 13.38 8.59
C SER A 59 -1.48 12.96 7.64
N ILE A 60 -1.58 13.62 6.50
CA ILE A 60 -2.50 13.28 5.43
C ILE A 60 -1.72 12.62 4.31
N ILE A 61 -2.22 11.50 3.80
CA ILE A 61 -1.63 10.80 2.66
C ILE A 61 -2.68 10.75 1.55
N TYR A 62 -2.26 11.16 0.36
CA TYR A 62 -3.05 11.12 -0.85
C TYR A 62 -2.25 10.45 -1.96
N GLY A 63 -2.90 9.61 -2.76
CA GLY A 63 -2.21 8.96 -3.87
C GLY A 63 -3.15 8.37 -4.88
N TYR A 64 -2.87 8.64 -6.15
CA TYR A 64 -3.49 7.98 -7.27
C TYR A 64 -2.99 6.54 -7.42
N GLU A 65 -3.79 5.70 -8.06
CA GLU A 65 -3.33 4.39 -8.51
C GLU A 65 -2.13 4.58 -9.47
N ASN A 66 -1.02 3.87 -9.18
CA ASN A 66 0.24 3.86 -9.93
C ASN A 66 1.19 5.05 -9.73
N GLU A 67 0.89 6.00 -8.87
CA GLU A 67 1.81 7.08 -8.50
C GLU A 67 2.35 6.90 -7.07
N LEU A 68 3.46 7.58 -6.77
CA LEU A 68 3.92 7.67 -5.39
C LEU A 68 2.96 8.57 -4.62
N PRO A 69 2.41 8.12 -3.49
CA PRO A 69 1.57 8.94 -2.66
C PRO A 69 2.30 10.23 -2.24
N ILE A 70 1.52 11.26 -1.97
CA ILE A 70 1.99 12.51 -1.37
C ILE A 70 1.61 12.50 0.10
N ILE A 71 2.49 12.94 0.97
CA ILE A 71 2.24 13.12 2.39
C ILE A 71 2.42 14.58 2.80
N TRP A 72 1.49 15.07 3.59
CA TRP A 72 1.62 16.30 4.38
C TRP A 72 1.77 15.90 5.83
N GLU A 73 2.97 16.10 6.38
CA GLU A 73 3.27 15.73 7.76
C GLU A 73 2.89 16.83 8.74
N ASN A 74 2.51 16.42 9.96
CA ASN A 74 2.23 17.33 11.08
C ASN A 74 1.24 18.45 10.75
N VAL A 75 0.21 18.14 9.99
CA VAL A 75 -0.85 19.09 9.66
C VAL A 75 -1.62 19.53 10.90
N THR A 76 -2.04 20.80 10.91
CA THR A 76 -2.93 21.30 11.97
C THR A 76 -4.36 20.84 11.72
N CYS A 77 -4.99 20.26 12.73
CA CYS A 77 -6.35 19.75 12.62
C CYS A 77 -7.25 20.31 13.72
N GLN A 78 -8.38 20.86 13.34
CA GLN A 78 -9.42 21.35 14.24
C GLN A 78 -10.73 20.61 13.96
N THR A 79 -11.35 20.12 15.03
CA THR A 79 -12.72 19.59 14.91
C THR A 79 -13.69 20.77 14.95
N ILE A 80 -14.45 20.95 13.88
CA ILE A 80 -15.48 22.00 13.78
C ILE A 80 -16.87 21.36 13.61
N THR A 81 -17.90 22.13 13.91
CA THR A 81 -19.29 21.75 13.60
C THR A 81 -19.73 22.50 12.36
N PHE A 82 -20.13 21.77 11.34
CA PHE A 82 -20.67 22.29 10.11
C PHE A 82 -22.02 21.62 9.85
N ASP A 83 -23.06 22.42 9.75
CA ASP A 83 -24.45 21.95 9.53
C ASP A 83 -24.81 20.74 10.43
N THR A 84 -24.66 20.90 11.75
CA THR A 84 -24.90 19.89 12.82
C THR A 84 -23.93 18.69 12.84
N ARG A 85 -23.05 18.54 11.87
CA ARG A 85 -22.08 17.44 11.77
C ARG A 85 -20.69 17.88 12.21
N LYS A 86 -19.98 17.03 12.90
CA LYS A 86 -18.55 17.24 13.19
C LYS A 86 -17.73 16.87 11.96
N ILE A 87 -16.85 17.76 11.56
CA ILE A 87 -15.89 17.55 10.48
C ILE A 87 -14.51 18.05 10.94
N TYR A 88 -13.48 17.70 10.20
CA TYR A 88 -12.15 18.27 10.41
C TYR A 88 -11.90 19.43 9.47
N ARG A 89 -11.30 20.49 10.01
CA ARG A 89 -10.63 21.53 9.24
C ARG A 89 -9.14 21.31 9.39
N VAL A 90 -8.46 21.09 8.28
CA VAL A 90 -7.02 20.78 8.26
C VAL A 90 -6.28 21.85 7.47
N SER A 91 -5.15 22.29 8.02
CA SER A 91 -4.24 23.23 7.38
C SER A 91 -2.86 22.62 7.33
N GLU A 92 -2.17 22.78 6.21
CA GLU A 92 -0.80 22.33 6.05
C GLU A 92 0.19 23.27 6.75
N THR A 93 1.32 22.72 7.16
CA THR A 93 2.47 23.46 7.68
C THR A 93 3.59 23.60 6.64
N SER A 94 3.54 22.76 5.60
CA SER A 94 4.48 22.69 4.48
C SER A 94 3.81 22.05 3.28
N GLU A 95 4.38 22.22 2.09
CA GLU A 95 3.95 21.49 0.91
C GLU A 95 4.09 19.97 1.08
N GLY A 96 3.19 19.23 0.41
CA GLY A 96 3.24 17.78 0.37
C GLY A 96 4.44 17.26 -0.40
N VAL A 97 5.07 16.24 0.14
CA VAL A 97 6.24 15.57 -0.46
C VAL A 97 5.89 14.15 -0.89
N GLN A 98 6.59 13.64 -1.90
CA GLN A 98 6.41 12.24 -2.31
C GLN A 98 6.74 11.28 -1.16
N TYR A 99 5.81 10.39 -0.86
CA TYR A 99 5.90 9.47 0.26
C TYR A 99 6.13 8.04 -0.21
N ASN A 100 7.36 7.60 -0.12
CA ASN A 100 7.69 6.19 -0.37
C ASN A 100 7.61 5.39 0.94
N ARG A 101 6.42 4.86 1.27
CA ARG A 101 6.21 4.00 2.43
C ARG A 101 6.80 2.59 2.29
N ARG A 102 7.40 2.29 1.13
CA ARG A 102 7.95 0.96 0.86
C ARG A 102 9.41 0.90 1.31
N GLY A 103 9.67 0.14 2.36
CA GLY A 103 11.04 -0.10 2.85
C GLY A 103 11.88 -1.03 1.96
N ALA A 104 11.30 -1.63 0.91
CA ALA A 104 11.98 -2.52 -0.01
C ALA A 104 11.60 -2.24 -1.45
N PHE A 105 12.60 -2.28 -2.33
CA PHE A 105 12.41 -2.25 -3.77
C PHE A 105 11.50 -3.40 -4.21
N ARG A 106 10.56 -3.12 -5.13
CA ARG A 106 9.68 -4.11 -5.74
C ARG A 106 9.98 -4.21 -7.22
N LEU A 107 10.32 -5.41 -7.65
CA LEU A 107 10.51 -5.76 -9.02
C LEU A 107 9.18 -6.22 -9.61
N ASN A 108 8.70 -5.52 -10.65
CA ASN A 108 7.52 -5.93 -11.42
C ASN A 108 8.00 -6.81 -12.58
N ILE A 109 7.74 -8.12 -12.51
CA ILE A 109 8.29 -9.09 -13.47
C ILE A 109 7.23 -9.74 -14.36
N MET A 110 5.99 -9.87 -13.91
CA MET A 110 4.87 -10.45 -14.67
C MET A 110 5.16 -11.80 -15.34
N VAL A 111 5.90 -12.67 -14.67
CA VAL A 111 6.26 -14.01 -15.18
C VAL A 111 5.22 -15.08 -14.82
N ASN A 112 5.11 -16.10 -15.66
CA ASN A 112 4.32 -17.27 -15.33
C ASN A 112 4.98 -18.05 -14.19
N CYS A 113 4.16 -18.55 -13.27
CA CYS A 113 4.62 -19.32 -12.13
C CYS A 113 3.65 -20.45 -11.81
N VAL A 114 4.09 -21.37 -10.99
CA VAL A 114 3.23 -22.35 -10.36
C VAL A 114 3.15 -22.06 -8.87
N VAL A 115 1.95 -22.16 -8.32
CA VAL A 115 1.69 -21.92 -6.91
C VAL A 115 1.09 -23.12 -6.25
N LYS A 116 1.44 -23.33 -4.99
CA LYS A 116 0.85 -24.36 -4.12
C LYS A 116 0.51 -23.74 -2.78
N MET A 117 -0.77 -23.81 -2.39
CA MET A 117 -1.19 -23.45 -1.03
C MET A 117 -0.81 -24.57 -0.04
N CYS A 118 -0.38 -24.22 1.15
CA CYS A 118 0.06 -25.21 2.15
C CYS A 118 -1.09 -26.07 2.69
N ASN A 119 -2.34 -25.58 2.59
CA ASN A 119 -3.56 -26.31 2.98
C ASN A 119 -4.18 -27.10 1.83
N ASP A 120 -3.57 -27.11 0.63
CA ASP A 120 -4.07 -27.83 -0.54
C ASP A 120 -2.95 -28.66 -1.19
N THR A 121 -3.31 -29.76 -1.80
CA THR A 121 -2.39 -30.60 -2.59
C THR A 121 -2.29 -30.14 -4.05
N LYS A 122 -3.22 -29.31 -4.51
CA LYS A 122 -3.29 -28.83 -5.89
C LYS A 122 -2.21 -27.80 -6.19
N ILE A 123 -1.71 -27.89 -7.40
CA ILE A 123 -0.82 -26.90 -7.98
C ILE A 123 -1.62 -26.10 -9.00
N GLU A 124 -1.56 -24.79 -8.90
CA GLU A 124 -2.26 -23.87 -9.79
C GLU A 124 -1.25 -23.06 -10.61
N VAL A 125 -1.61 -22.79 -11.85
CA VAL A 125 -0.84 -21.87 -12.71
C VAL A 125 -1.26 -20.44 -12.36
N ALA A 126 -0.28 -19.56 -12.23
CA ALA A 126 -0.48 -18.16 -11.84
C ALA A 126 0.50 -17.25 -12.57
N LYS A 127 0.33 -15.95 -12.40
CA LYS A 127 1.34 -14.95 -12.76
C LYS A 127 1.93 -14.33 -11.50
N LEU A 128 3.24 -14.39 -11.34
CA LEU A 128 3.95 -13.60 -10.35
C LEU A 128 4.02 -12.16 -10.88
N ARG A 129 3.31 -11.24 -10.22
CA ARG A 129 3.21 -9.85 -10.66
C ARG A 129 4.41 -9.03 -10.22
N ASP A 130 4.70 -9.07 -8.96
CA ASP A 130 5.81 -8.34 -8.34
C ASP A 130 6.45 -9.15 -7.21
N VAL A 131 7.72 -8.88 -6.97
CA VAL A 131 8.50 -9.50 -5.89
C VAL A 131 9.45 -8.49 -5.25
N SER A 132 9.69 -8.64 -3.96
CA SER A 132 10.62 -7.83 -3.17
C SER A 132 11.24 -8.66 -2.05
N LYS A 133 12.21 -8.11 -1.33
CA LYS A 133 12.81 -8.76 -0.14
C LYS A 133 11.84 -8.98 1.02
N THR A 134 10.65 -8.36 1.01
CA THR A 134 9.67 -8.46 2.10
C THR A 134 8.36 -9.13 1.69
N GLY A 135 8.12 -9.29 0.39
CA GLY A 135 6.87 -9.85 -0.08
C GLY A 135 6.79 -9.97 -1.59
N PHE A 136 5.74 -10.62 -2.04
CA PHE A 136 5.44 -10.82 -3.45
C PHE A 136 3.93 -10.79 -3.70
N SER A 137 3.52 -10.68 -4.96
CA SER A 137 2.12 -10.82 -5.33
C SER A 137 1.93 -11.73 -6.53
N VAL A 138 0.90 -12.58 -6.46
CA VAL A 138 0.52 -13.49 -7.54
C VAL A 138 -0.91 -13.24 -7.98
N ILE A 139 -1.17 -13.42 -9.27
CA ILE A 139 -2.50 -13.32 -9.87
C ILE A 139 -2.92 -14.71 -10.32
N LEU A 140 -4.07 -15.17 -9.84
CA LEU A 140 -4.72 -16.38 -10.28
C LEU A 140 -5.97 -16.05 -11.10
N ASP A 141 -6.33 -16.93 -12.03
CA ASP A 141 -7.52 -16.74 -12.87
C ASP A 141 -8.83 -17.08 -12.12
N LYS A 142 -8.73 -17.68 -10.95
CA LYS A 142 -9.87 -18.02 -10.08
C LYS A 142 -9.54 -17.74 -8.62
N ASP A 143 -10.58 -17.56 -7.85
CA ASP A 143 -10.49 -17.46 -6.41
C ASP A 143 -10.20 -18.82 -5.76
N ILE A 144 -9.25 -18.81 -4.82
CA ILE A 144 -9.07 -19.91 -3.87
C ILE A 144 -9.61 -19.40 -2.52
N SER A 145 -10.69 -20.01 -2.03
CA SER A 145 -11.34 -19.63 -0.77
C SER A 145 -10.40 -19.83 0.44
N ASP A 146 -10.64 -19.09 1.50
CA ASP A 146 -10.00 -19.22 2.82
C ASP A 146 -8.47 -19.20 2.82
N THR A 147 -7.88 -18.27 2.05
CA THR A 147 -6.43 -18.19 1.86
C THR A 147 -5.71 -17.17 2.75
N ILE A 148 -6.40 -16.23 3.39
CA ILE A 148 -5.75 -15.27 4.29
C ILE A 148 -5.10 -16.00 5.47
N ASN A 149 -3.85 -15.65 5.77
CA ASN A 149 -2.98 -16.33 6.73
C ASN A 149 -2.61 -17.78 6.36
N THR A 150 -2.81 -18.18 5.11
CA THR A 150 -2.37 -19.47 4.59
C THR A 150 -0.99 -19.35 3.96
N GLY A 151 -0.14 -20.35 4.19
CA GLY A 151 1.17 -20.46 3.52
C GLY A 151 1.02 -20.72 2.04
N ILE A 152 1.86 -20.10 1.23
CA ILE A 152 1.93 -20.27 -0.22
C ILE A 152 3.37 -20.49 -0.66
N ARG A 153 3.58 -21.44 -1.56
CA ARG A 153 4.85 -21.67 -2.25
C ARG A 153 4.70 -21.28 -3.71
N VAL A 154 5.67 -20.58 -4.25
CA VAL A 154 5.73 -20.10 -5.64
C VAL A 154 7.03 -20.54 -6.26
N MET A 155 6.95 -21.14 -7.46
CA MET A 155 8.10 -21.52 -8.26
C MET A 155 7.95 -20.90 -9.65
N PHE A 156 9.00 -20.26 -10.13
CA PHE A 156 9.03 -19.64 -11.45
C PHE A 156 10.44 -19.69 -12.02
N THR A 157 10.53 -19.59 -13.34
CA THR A 157 11.79 -19.48 -14.08
C THR A 157 11.84 -18.12 -14.74
N ASP A 158 12.92 -17.39 -14.57
CA ASP A 158 13.19 -16.11 -15.21
C ASP A 158 14.68 -16.06 -15.61
N ASP A 159 14.98 -15.63 -16.85
CA ASP A 159 16.36 -15.63 -17.40
C ASP A 159 17.11 -16.95 -17.18
N SER A 160 16.44 -18.07 -17.35
CA SER A 160 16.97 -19.43 -17.12
C SER A 160 17.35 -19.76 -15.66
N GLU A 161 16.97 -18.92 -14.71
CA GLU A 161 17.12 -19.18 -13.29
C GLU A 161 15.80 -19.72 -12.69
N ASP A 162 15.86 -20.86 -12.01
CA ASP A 162 14.73 -21.41 -11.27
C ASP A 162 14.69 -20.83 -9.86
N ILE A 163 13.64 -20.08 -9.57
CA ILE A 163 13.43 -19.38 -8.31
C ILE A 163 12.29 -20.04 -7.53
N ASN A 164 12.56 -20.27 -6.26
CA ASN A 164 11.57 -20.82 -5.33
C ASN A 164 11.45 -19.88 -4.12
N ILE A 165 10.22 -19.42 -3.87
CA ILE A 165 9.91 -18.57 -2.72
C ILE A 165 8.67 -19.10 -2.01
N SER A 166 8.59 -18.86 -0.72
CA SER A 166 7.38 -19.15 0.04
C SER A 166 7.03 -18.01 0.99
N GLY A 167 5.76 -17.89 1.29
CA GLY A 167 5.27 -16.81 2.11
C GLY A 167 3.90 -17.10 2.70
N MET A 168 3.31 -16.08 3.27
CA MET A 168 1.98 -16.11 3.86
C MET A 168 1.10 -15.10 3.15
N VAL A 169 -0.08 -15.51 2.72
CA VAL A 169 -1.07 -14.62 2.12
C VAL A 169 -1.57 -13.64 3.18
N VAL A 170 -1.38 -12.34 2.94
CA VAL A 170 -1.76 -11.27 3.88
C VAL A 170 -2.87 -10.37 3.34
N ARG A 171 -3.13 -10.41 2.03
CA ARG A 171 -4.23 -9.67 1.42
C ARG A 171 -4.72 -10.36 0.16
N LYS A 172 -5.96 -10.07 -0.21
CA LYS A 172 -6.64 -10.54 -1.40
C LYS A 172 -7.40 -9.38 -2.03
N ALA A 173 -7.39 -9.29 -3.35
CA ALA A 173 -8.16 -8.30 -4.09
C ALA A 173 -8.66 -8.93 -5.39
N SER A 174 -9.95 -8.79 -5.67
CA SER A 174 -10.56 -9.32 -6.89
C SER A 174 -10.59 -8.24 -7.98
N TYR A 175 -10.28 -8.65 -9.20
CA TYR A 175 -10.45 -7.82 -10.40
C TYR A 175 -11.85 -8.03 -11.00
N SER A 176 -12.32 -7.06 -11.78
CA SER A 176 -13.62 -7.13 -12.46
C SER A 176 -13.76 -8.29 -13.46
N ASN A 177 -12.63 -8.83 -13.95
CA ASN A 177 -12.57 -9.95 -14.88
C ASN A 177 -12.52 -11.33 -14.19
N GLY A 178 -12.78 -11.40 -12.89
CA GLY A 178 -12.78 -12.64 -12.11
C GLY A 178 -11.40 -13.10 -11.60
N ARG A 179 -10.33 -12.45 -12.03
CA ARG A 179 -8.98 -12.74 -11.51
C ARG A 179 -8.85 -12.28 -10.08
N VAL A 180 -7.93 -12.91 -9.35
CA VAL A 180 -7.67 -12.57 -7.96
C VAL A 180 -6.19 -12.35 -7.72
N LEU A 181 -5.87 -11.22 -7.13
CA LEU A 181 -4.53 -10.87 -6.66
C LEU A 181 -4.37 -11.30 -5.21
N TYR A 182 -3.34 -12.07 -4.95
CA TYR A 182 -2.91 -12.45 -3.61
C TYR A 182 -1.60 -11.72 -3.29
N GLY A 183 -1.62 -10.84 -2.29
CA GLY A 183 -0.43 -10.21 -1.75
C GLY A 183 0.11 -11.02 -0.58
N CYS A 184 1.40 -11.37 -0.64
CA CYS A 184 2.04 -12.29 0.27
C CYS A 184 3.22 -11.63 0.98
N ARG A 185 3.36 -11.92 2.27
CA ARG A 185 4.59 -11.63 3.00
C ARG A 185 5.59 -12.76 2.75
N LEU A 186 6.80 -12.41 2.35
CA LEU A 186 7.88 -13.37 2.12
C LEU A 186 8.34 -13.98 3.45
N MET A 187 8.50 -15.29 3.49
CA MET A 187 8.95 -16.05 4.67
C MET A 187 10.25 -16.80 4.42
N HIS A 188 10.38 -17.45 3.28
CA HIS A 188 11.57 -18.20 2.90
C HIS A 188 11.87 -18.05 1.41
N THR A 189 13.15 -18.12 1.08
CA THR A 189 13.66 -18.02 -0.29
C THR A 189 14.62 -19.17 -0.60
N GLY A 190 14.71 -19.55 -1.87
CA GLY A 190 15.79 -20.41 -2.35
C GLY A 190 17.15 -19.68 -2.33
N ASN A 191 18.22 -20.44 -2.42
CA ASN A 191 19.59 -19.92 -2.26
C ASN A 191 20.01 -18.86 -3.29
N ASN A 192 19.41 -18.86 -4.48
CA ASN A 192 19.72 -17.92 -5.56
C ASN A 192 18.84 -16.65 -5.59
N PHE A 193 17.83 -16.53 -4.71
CA PHE A 193 16.88 -15.43 -4.72
C PHE A 193 17.53 -14.05 -4.52
N ASP A 194 18.44 -13.93 -3.56
CA ASP A 194 19.10 -12.64 -3.28
C ASP A 194 20.00 -12.19 -4.42
N SER A 195 20.69 -13.11 -5.07
CA SER A 195 21.50 -12.85 -6.27
C SER A 195 20.61 -12.43 -7.43
N TYR A 196 19.53 -13.14 -7.67
CA TYR A 196 18.51 -12.81 -8.66
C TYR A 196 17.96 -11.38 -8.46
N MET A 197 17.49 -11.06 -7.26
CA MET A 197 16.98 -9.73 -6.95
C MET A 197 18.02 -8.62 -7.16
N SER A 198 19.26 -8.87 -6.80
CA SER A 198 20.35 -7.91 -6.97
C SER A 198 20.71 -7.68 -8.44
N ASN A 199 20.73 -8.73 -9.25
CA ASN A 199 20.96 -8.66 -10.68
C ASN A 199 19.85 -7.86 -11.39
N LYS A 200 18.59 -8.20 -11.12
CA LYS A 200 17.43 -7.50 -11.69
C LYS A 200 17.37 -6.03 -11.30
N GLN A 201 17.71 -5.70 -10.06
CA GLN A 201 17.79 -4.31 -9.63
C GLN A 201 18.88 -3.54 -10.39
N ARG A 202 20.03 -4.16 -10.63
CA ARG A 202 21.12 -3.57 -11.41
C ARG A 202 20.71 -3.32 -12.87
N GLU A 203 20.13 -4.32 -13.52
CA GLU A 203 19.60 -4.21 -14.89
C GLU A 203 18.61 -3.06 -15.04
N MET A 204 17.69 -2.92 -14.09
CA MET A 204 16.72 -1.84 -14.09
C MET A 204 17.39 -0.46 -13.95
N ILE A 205 18.38 -0.32 -13.07
CA ILE A 205 19.13 0.93 -12.91
C ILE A 205 19.87 1.28 -14.20
N GLU A 206 20.55 0.31 -14.82
CA GLU A 206 21.25 0.51 -16.10
C GLU A 206 20.29 0.92 -17.23
N TYR A 207 19.11 0.29 -17.30
CA TYR A 207 18.09 0.66 -18.27
C TYR A 207 17.61 2.11 -18.09
N LEU A 208 17.36 2.54 -16.87
CA LEU A 208 16.94 3.90 -16.55
C LEU A 208 18.03 4.95 -16.83
N GLN A 209 19.31 4.57 -16.72
CA GLN A 209 20.43 5.46 -17.02
C GLN A 209 20.68 5.61 -18.54
N LYS A 210 20.41 4.57 -19.32
CA LYS A 210 20.56 4.59 -20.80
C LYS A 210 19.40 5.31 -21.52
N GLY A 211 18.27 5.47 -20.87
CA GLY A 211 17.09 6.17 -21.41
C GLY A 211 17.06 7.69 -21.14
N ARG A 212 18.13 8.23 -20.56
CA ARG A 212 18.38 9.66 -20.41
C ARG A 212 19.48 10.08 -21.37
#